data_7009dae66eabbe5093cfc8d023f96edc
#
_entry.id   7009dae66eabbe5093cfc8d023f96edc
#
_cell.length_a   1.000
_cell.length_b   1.000
_cell.length_c   1.000
_cell.angle_alpha   90.00
_cell.angle_beta   90.00
_cell.angle_gamma   90.00
#
_symmetry.space_group_name_H-M   'P 1'
#
loop_
_entity.id
_entity.type
_entity.pdbx_description
1 polymer ?
#
loop_
_entity_poly.entity_id
_entity_poly.type
_entity_poly.pdbx_seq_one_letter_code
_entity_poly.pdbx_strand_id
1 'polypeptide(L)'
;MKLYLDIDGVLLHTKEDKAAEHAAELIEYITSEFDCYWLTTHCKGDTEHAVKYLSEYFQKDIVEKLSKIKPTYWETLKTEAIDFDSNFIWLEDYPFQAEKEVLRNFAASESLYTVDLNRDNELSNVLEYLKGIKAKRRKRRMVVLSIILTLILSIMVTKGVWMEVANCNIGDFATEKEDILMRRDYLIDKIITNPEDLIAAMPEAVGPQFQGEWALYSASMLSAALTNIAHIYPDTRRDAIGQIDSLIKIVMSPELRAYDAERWGEDPLETLDGDESHISYLSHLAWMISGYKQLGGDKRYDDLYKQLCETMNRRILLSPHLNIPTYPGEVIYVPDMLVAIVALSNYSKQNNGEFLQTVLSWESEMRSNWMDKESGLLMSFIPENEDLRVSIPAKGSYSALTSYYLTFVDEDFAREQYTRLKDNFYQRRPVAGFKEYYDRKCWLGFDIDAGPILLNLSPTGTAFGLGPATYFQDFEVRNGFLKTAELAGFTVTKNGKRHYLLADIALVGEAIALAMRTAIKW
;
A
#
# COMPACT_ATOMS: atom_id res chain seq x y z
N MET A 1 -9.75 -2.72 -19.62
CA MET A 1 -10.91 -2.44 -20.51
C MET A 1 -11.62 -3.75 -20.73
N LYS A 2 -12.92 -3.78 -20.47
CA LYS A 2 -13.73 -4.98 -20.66
C LYS A 2 -14.02 -5.21 -22.14
N LEU A 3 -14.10 -6.47 -22.54
CA LEU A 3 -14.53 -6.86 -23.88
C LEU A 3 -15.60 -7.94 -23.74
N TYR A 4 -16.78 -7.66 -24.26
CA TYR A 4 -17.90 -8.58 -24.31
C TYR A 4 -17.97 -9.22 -25.68
N LEU A 5 -18.12 -10.54 -25.73
CA LEU A 5 -17.96 -11.34 -26.93
C LEU A 5 -19.13 -12.30 -27.16
N ASP A 6 -19.77 -12.21 -28.32
CA ASP A 6 -20.66 -13.27 -28.77
C ASP A 6 -19.92 -14.39 -29.51
N ILE A 7 -20.57 -15.50 -29.74
CA ILE A 7 -20.04 -16.68 -30.42
C ILE A 7 -20.57 -16.76 -31.85
N ASP A 8 -21.88 -16.91 -31.98
CA ASP A 8 -22.52 -17.10 -33.27
C ASP A 8 -22.52 -15.80 -34.07
N GLY A 9 -22.13 -15.85 -35.34
CA GLY A 9 -21.95 -14.66 -36.16
C GLY A 9 -20.74 -13.80 -35.85
N VAL A 10 -19.96 -14.13 -34.78
CA VAL A 10 -18.75 -13.44 -34.39
C VAL A 10 -17.51 -14.38 -34.51
N LEU A 11 -17.48 -15.47 -33.78
CA LEU A 11 -16.40 -16.46 -33.84
C LEU A 11 -16.71 -17.62 -34.79
N LEU A 12 -17.97 -17.93 -34.99
CA LEU A 12 -18.48 -19.00 -35.84
C LEU A 12 -19.45 -18.47 -36.89
N HIS A 13 -19.39 -19.03 -38.08
CA HIS A 13 -20.43 -18.81 -39.11
C HIS A 13 -21.69 -19.53 -38.72
N THR A 14 -22.82 -18.81 -38.59
CA THR A 14 -24.12 -19.36 -38.20
C THR A 14 -24.73 -20.37 -39.20
N LYS A 15 -24.28 -20.37 -40.45
CA LYS A 15 -24.84 -21.21 -41.56
C LYS A 15 -23.88 -22.30 -42.03
N GLU A 16 -22.62 -22.25 -41.71
CA GLU A 16 -21.58 -23.10 -42.32
C GLU A 16 -20.92 -24.05 -41.32
N ASP A 17 -21.31 -23.99 -40.06
CA ASP A 17 -20.79 -24.84 -38.98
C ASP A 17 -19.25 -24.91 -38.95
N LYS A 18 -18.59 -23.75 -39.08
CA LYS A 18 -17.14 -23.59 -39.09
C LYS A 18 -16.70 -22.33 -38.36
N ALA A 19 -15.45 -22.34 -37.89
CA ALA A 19 -14.80 -21.16 -37.32
C ALA A 19 -14.65 -20.05 -38.38
N ALA A 20 -14.87 -18.81 -37.97
CA ALA A 20 -14.60 -17.66 -38.82
C ALA A 20 -13.11 -17.51 -39.11
N GLU A 21 -12.78 -16.99 -40.29
CA GLU A 21 -11.40 -16.70 -40.65
C GLU A 21 -10.78 -15.71 -39.66
N HIS A 22 -9.55 -15.92 -39.20
CA HIS A 22 -8.85 -15.13 -38.18
C HIS A 22 -9.46 -15.16 -36.77
N ALA A 23 -10.42 -16.05 -36.45
CA ALA A 23 -11.00 -16.15 -35.13
C ALA A 23 -9.96 -16.58 -34.07
N ALA A 24 -9.05 -17.48 -34.42
CA ALA A 24 -7.97 -17.91 -33.52
C ALA A 24 -7.03 -16.77 -33.13
N GLU A 25 -6.59 -15.96 -34.11
CA GLU A 25 -5.75 -14.80 -33.85
C GLU A 25 -6.48 -13.73 -33.03
N LEU A 26 -7.77 -13.52 -33.29
CA LEU A 26 -8.61 -12.62 -32.50
C LEU A 26 -8.67 -13.09 -31.03
N ILE A 27 -8.99 -14.36 -30.79
CA ILE A 27 -9.07 -14.96 -29.43
C ILE A 27 -7.73 -14.80 -28.70
N GLU A 28 -6.64 -15.09 -29.38
CA GLU A 28 -5.31 -14.94 -28.81
C GLU A 28 -5.02 -13.51 -28.35
N TYR A 29 -5.32 -12.55 -29.20
CA TYR A 29 -5.10 -11.14 -28.90
C TYR A 29 -6.03 -10.63 -27.79
N ILE A 30 -7.33 -10.90 -27.86
CA ILE A 30 -8.29 -10.35 -26.88
C ILE A 30 -8.05 -10.93 -25.49
N THR A 31 -7.76 -12.22 -25.36
CA THR A 31 -7.51 -12.86 -24.07
C THR A 31 -6.20 -12.43 -23.43
N SER A 32 -5.24 -11.91 -24.20
CA SER A 32 -4.00 -11.34 -23.67
C SER A 32 -4.11 -9.86 -23.30
N GLU A 33 -5.00 -9.10 -23.95
CA GLU A 33 -5.00 -7.65 -23.89
C GLU A 33 -6.24 -7.03 -23.24
N PHE A 34 -7.30 -7.82 -23.05
CA PHE A 34 -8.57 -7.35 -22.52
C PHE A 34 -9.06 -8.22 -21.36
N ASP A 35 -9.91 -7.67 -20.54
CA ASP A 35 -10.70 -8.41 -19.57
C ASP A 35 -11.98 -8.90 -20.26
N CYS A 36 -11.94 -10.17 -20.73
CA CYS A 36 -12.94 -10.71 -21.63
C CYS A 36 -14.09 -11.37 -20.88
N TYR A 37 -15.30 -11.17 -21.42
CA TYR A 37 -16.56 -11.70 -20.92
C TYR A 37 -17.37 -12.32 -22.05
N TRP A 38 -17.93 -13.50 -21.81
CA TRP A 38 -18.92 -14.08 -22.71
C TRP A 38 -20.22 -13.28 -22.64
N LEU A 39 -20.76 -12.89 -23.79
CA LEU A 39 -22.06 -12.26 -23.90
C LEU A 39 -22.85 -12.95 -25.00
N THR A 40 -23.15 -14.21 -24.80
CA THR A 40 -23.71 -15.15 -25.75
C THR A 40 -24.79 -16.00 -25.10
N THR A 41 -25.70 -16.56 -25.91
CA THR A 41 -26.68 -17.54 -25.44
C THR A 41 -26.08 -18.85 -24.97
N HIS A 42 -24.86 -19.17 -25.40
CA HIS A 42 -24.12 -20.37 -24.97
C HIS A 42 -23.51 -20.25 -23.56
N CYS A 43 -23.55 -19.04 -22.97
CA CYS A 43 -23.04 -18.81 -21.62
C CYS A 43 -24.05 -18.03 -20.78
N LYS A 44 -24.66 -18.70 -19.80
CA LYS A 44 -25.55 -18.06 -18.81
C LYS A 44 -25.04 -18.42 -17.40
N GLY A 45 -24.03 -17.68 -16.93
CA GLY A 45 -23.44 -17.86 -15.61
C GLY A 45 -22.37 -18.95 -15.52
N ASP A 46 -22.12 -19.73 -16.58
CA ASP A 46 -21.10 -20.76 -16.64
C ASP A 46 -20.40 -20.75 -18.01
N THR A 47 -19.07 -20.84 -18.00
CA THR A 47 -18.24 -20.88 -19.21
C THR A 47 -18.10 -22.27 -19.81
N GLU A 48 -18.34 -23.33 -19.06
CA GLU A 48 -18.05 -24.71 -19.50
C GLU A 48 -18.80 -25.09 -20.78
N HIS A 49 -20.06 -24.69 -20.87
CA HIS A 49 -20.88 -24.98 -22.05
C HIS A 49 -20.34 -24.28 -23.31
N ALA A 50 -20.00 -22.99 -23.20
CA ALA A 50 -19.44 -22.22 -24.31
C ALA A 50 -18.08 -22.76 -24.76
N VAL A 51 -17.21 -23.09 -23.81
CA VAL A 51 -15.87 -23.66 -24.08
C VAL A 51 -15.99 -25.05 -24.71
N LYS A 52 -16.90 -25.90 -24.20
CA LYS A 52 -17.14 -27.22 -24.76
C LYS A 52 -17.65 -27.14 -26.21
N TYR A 53 -18.60 -26.26 -26.46
CA TYR A 53 -19.14 -26.01 -27.81
C TYR A 53 -18.02 -25.58 -28.78
N LEU A 54 -17.20 -24.61 -28.37
CA LEU A 54 -16.09 -24.10 -29.18
C LEU A 54 -14.94 -25.09 -29.33
N SER A 55 -14.81 -26.08 -28.45
CA SER A 55 -13.76 -27.10 -28.57
C SER A 55 -13.87 -27.99 -29.80
N GLU A 56 -15.02 -27.99 -30.49
CA GLU A 56 -15.23 -28.71 -31.74
C GLU A 56 -14.62 -27.98 -32.94
N TYR A 57 -14.39 -26.65 -32.81
CA TYR A 57 -13.94 -25.77 -33.89
C TYR A 57 -12.51 -25.26 -33.76
N PHE A 58 -11.95 -25.29 -32.54
CA PHE A 58 -10.63 -24.71 -32.27
C PHE A 58 -9.64 -25.75 -31.70
N GLN A 59 -8.37 -25.53 -31.96
CA GLN A 59 -7.30 -26.34 -31.39
C GLN A 59 -7.17 -26.11 -29.88
N LYS A 60 -6.55 -27.09 -29.20
CA LYS A 60 -6.48 -27.14 -27.73
C LYS A 60 -5.89 -25.89 -27.09
N ASP A 61 -4.87 -25.28 -27.68
CA ASP A 61 -4.21 -24.06 -27.20
C ASP A 61 -5.15 -22.84 -27.24
N ILE A 62 -6.01 -22.75 -28.23
CA ILE A 62 -7.05 -21.73 -28.33
C ILE A 62 -8.18 -22.00 -27.33
N VAL A 63 -8.57 -23.26 -27.15
CA VAL A 63 -9.58 -23.64 -26.15
C VAL A 63 -9.10 -23.30 -24.73
N GLU A 64 -7.83 -23.46 -24.41
CA GLU A 64 -7.26 -23.01 -23.12
C GLU A 64 -7.35 -21.48 -22.94
N LYS A 65 -7.28 -20.71 -23.99
CA LYS A 65 -7.50 -19.25 -23.94
C LYS A 65 -8.97 -18.89 -23.78
N LEU A 66 -9.86 -19.58 -24.46
CA LEU A 66 -11.32 -19.41 -24.33
C LEU A 66 -11.81 -19.66 -22.91
N SER A 67 -11.21 -20.64 -22.19
CA SER A 67 -11.54 -20.94 -20.81
C SER A 67 -11.24 -19.80 -19.82
N LYS A 68 -10.43 -18.80 -20.21
CA LYS A 68 -10.12 -17.60 -19.41
C LYS A 68 -11.16 -16.50 -19.56
N ILE A 69 -12.06 -16.60 -20.52
CA ILE A 69 -13.13 -15.62 -20.73
C ILE A 69 -14.19 -15.84 -19.65
N LYS A 70 -14.52 -14.79 -18.93
CA LYS A 70 -15.41 -14.83 -17.76
C LYS A 70 -16.87 -14.99 -18.18
N PRO A 71 -17.69 -15.70 -17.39
CA PRO A 71 -19.12 -15.83 -17.66
C PRO A 71 -19.86 -14.52 -17.40
N THR A 72 -21.01 -14.36 -18.10
CA THR A 72 -22.03 -13.37 -17.76
C THR A 72 -23.37 -14.05 -17.58
N TYR A 73 -24.28 -13.36 -16.93
CA TYR A 73 -25.68 -13.77 -16.78
C TYR A 73 -26.61 -12.61 -17.17
N TRP A 74 -27.60 -12.90 -17.94
CA TRP A 74 -28.65 -11.96 -18.36
C TRP A 74 -29.96 -12.73 -18.62
N GLU A 75 -31.09 -12.07 -18.45
CA GLU A 75 -32.41 -12.71 -18.61
C GLU A 75 -33.07 -12.40 -19.97
N THR A 76 -33.19 -11.13 -20.29
CA THR A 76 -33.93 -10.66 -21.47
C THR A 76 -33.01 -10.03 -22.51
N LEU A 77 -32.16 -9.09 -22.11
CA LEU A 77 -31.27 -8.36 -23.00
C LEU A 77 -29.80 -8.58 -22.58
N LYS A 78 -28.92 -8.83 -23.54
CA LYS A 78 -27.48 -8.97 -23.30
C LYS A 78 -26.90 -7.75 -22.55
N THR A 79 -27.46 -6.56 -22.78
CA THR A 79 -27.05 -5.33 -22.11
C THR A 79 -27.22 -5.34 -20.59
N GLU A 80 -28.02 -6.24 -20.01
CA GLU A 80 -28.15 -6.41 -18.55
C GLU A 80 -26.85 -6.87 -17.88
N ALA A 81 -25.99 -7.56 -18.63
CA ALA A 81 -24.72 -8.06 -18.15
C ALA A 81 -23.55 -7.12 -18.46
N ILE A 82 -23.76 -5.98 -19.09
CA ILE A 82 -22.73 -4.99 -19.41
C ILE A 82 -22.54 -4.04 -18.24
N ASP A 83 -21.31 -3.91 -17.78
CA ASP A 83 -20.93 -2.90 -16.81
C ASP A 83 -20.70 -1.54 -17.51
N PHE A 84 -21.71 -0.67 -17.42
CA PHE A 84 -21.70 0.66 -18.02
C PHE A 84 -20.80 1.67 -17.27
N ASP A 85 -20.39 1.39 -16.03
CA ASP A 85 -19.49 2.24 -15.26
C ASP A 85 -18.04 2.09 -15.72
N SER A 86 -17.74 1.00 -16.42
CA SER A 86 -16.42 0.74 -16.98
C SER A 86 -16.35 0.96 -18.49
N ASN A 87 -15.15 1.30 -18.99
CA ASN A 87 -14.95 1.32 -20.44
C ASN A 87 -14.97 -0.10 -21.02
N PHE A 88 -15.81 -0.33 -21.99
CA PHE A 88 -15.95 -1.63 -22.63
C PHE A 88 -16.01 -1.55 -24.16
N ILE A 89 -15.88 -2.70 -24.80
CA ILE A 89 -16.21 -2.96 -26.21
C ILE A 89 -17.10 -4.19 -26.22
N TRP A 90 -18.12 -4.18 -27.07
CA TRP A 90 -19.00 -5.30 -27.28
C TRP A 90 -18.93 -5.72 -28.76
N LEU A 91 -18.52 -6.96 -29.03
CA LEU A 91 -18.48 -7.58 -30.36
C LEU A 91 -19.75 -8.44 -30.53
N GLU A 92 -20.59 -8.10 -31.50
CA GLU A 92 -21.89 -8.70 -31.70
C GLU A 92 -22.26 -8.62 -33.19
N ASP A 93 -22.86 -9.64 -33.75
CA ASP A 93 -23.31 -9.63 -35.16
C ASP A 93 -24.69 -9.03 -35.33
N TYR A 94 -25.62 -9.35 -34.45
CA TYR A 94 -27.01 -8.93 -34.54
C TYR A 94 -27.57 -8.35 -33.24
N PRO A 95 -27.12 -7.18 -32.82
CA PRO A 95 -27.63 -6.54 -31.62
C PRO A 95 -29.08 -6.05 -31.82
N PHE A 96 -29.96 -6.38 -30.87
CA PHE A 96 -31.36 -5.99 -30.96
C PHE A 96 -31.55 -4.47 -30.87
N GLN A 97 -32.67 -3.97 -31.44
CA GLN A 97 -32.98 -2.54 -31.40
C GLN A 97 -33.10 -2.02 -29.95
N ALA A 98 -33.70 -2.82 -29.05
CA ALA A 98 -33.79 -2.50 -27.63
C ALA A 98 -32.41 -2.37 -26.97
N GLU A 99 -31.46 -3.22 -27.31
CA GLU A 99 -30.09 -3.17 -26.81
C GLU A 99 -29.34 -1.92 -27.31
N LYS A 100 -29.53 -1.56 -28.59
CA LYS A 100 -28.99 -0.31 -29.14
C LYS A 100 -29.57 0.94 -28.46
N GLU A 101 -30.85 0.87 -28.02
CA GLU A 101 -31.46 1.94 -27.23
C GLU A 101 -30.88 2.05 -25.83
N VAL A 102 -30.64 0.92 -25.17
CA VAL A 102 -29.89 0.91 -23.88
C VAL A 102 -28.53 1.55 -24.04
N LEU A 103 -27.74 1.14 -25.04
CA LEU A 103 -26.42 1.74 -25.29
C LEU A 103 -26.50 3.26 -25.52
N ARG A 104 -27.51 3.75 -26.25
CA ARG A 104 -27.74 5.20 -26.46
C ARG A 104 -28.03 5.93 -25.15
N ASN A 105 -28.87 5.33 -24.29
CA ASN A 105 -29.22 5.92 -23.01
C ASN A 105 -28.01 6.08 -22.07
N PHE A 106 -27.04 5.18 -22.17
CA PHE A 106 -25.76 5.25 -21.44
C PHE A 106 -24.64 5.96 -22.23
N ALA A 107 -24.93 6.61 -23.35
CA ALA A 107 -23.94 7.25 -24.24
C ALA A 107 -22.80 6.30 -24.67
N ALA A 108 -23.10 5.00 -24.78
CA ALA A 108 -22.12 3.94 -25.05
C ALA A 108 -22.25 3.33 -26.46
N SER A 109 -22.94 3.99 -27.39
CA SER A 109 -23.18 3.47 -28.75
C SER A 109 -21.88 3.17 -29.51
N GLU A 110 -20.78 3.92 -29.24
CA GLU A 110 -19.49 3.71 -29.86
C GLU A 110 -18.73 2.49 -29.29
N SER A 111 -19.22 1.90 -28.22
CA SER A 111 -18.64 0.70 -27.61
C SER A 111 -19.08 -0.58 -28.30
N LEU A 112 -20.11 -0.51 -29.13
CA LEU A 112 -20.59 -1.63 -29.93
C LEU A 112 -19.84 -1.68 -31.27
N TYR A 113 -19.23 -2.81 -31.56
CA TYR A 113 -18.73 -3.16 -32.90
C TYR A 113 -19.63 -4.26 -33.48
N THR A 114 -20.36 -3.94 -34.53
CA THR A 114 -21.21 -4.94 -35.23
C THR A 114 -20.34 -5.71 -36.21
N VAL A 115 -20.16 -6.99 -35.93
CA VAL A 115 -19.38 -7.92 -36.76
C VAL A 115 -20.26 -8.42 -37.90
N ASP A 116 -19.71 -8.46 -39.12
CA ASP A 116 -20.38 -8.99 -40.30
C ASP A 116 -19.48 -9.96 -41.03
N LEU A 117 -19.56 -11.25 -40.71
CA LEU A 117 -18.73 -12.30 -41.29
C LEU A 117 -18.95 -12.52 -42.81
N ASN A 118 -19.90 -11.83 -43.46
CA ASN A 118 -20.02 -11.81 -44.90
C ASN A 118 -18.99 -10.86 -45.58
N ARG A 119 -18.32 -10.03 -44.79
CA ARG A 119 -17.24 -9.17 -45.30
C ARG A 119 -15.94 -9.93 -45.32
N ASP A 120 -15.14 -9.73 -46.36
CA ASP A 120 -13.79 -10.31 -46.47
C ASP A 120 -12.91 -9.81 -45.31
N ASN A 121 -12.21 -10.74 -44.66
CA ASN A 121 -11.26 -10.47 -43.58
C ASN A 121 -11.86 -9.69 -42.35
N GLU A 122 -13.15 -9.84 -42.07
CA GLU A 122 -13.83 -9.05 -41.02
C GLU A 122 -13.12 -9.14 -39.65
N LEU A 123 -12.74 -10.34 -39.21
CA LEU A 123 -12.08 -10.47 -37.90
C LEU A 123 -10.66 -9.90 -37.91
N SER A 124 -10.00 -9.83 -39.05
CA SER A 124 -8.75 -9.08 -39.18
C SER A 124 -8.98 -7.56 -39.01
N ASN A 125 -10.09 -7.03 -39.55
CA ASN A 125 -10.48 -5.63 -39.36
C ASN A 125 -10.86 -5.35 -37.90
N VAL A 126 -11.56 -6.26 -37.23
CA VAL A 126 -11.85 -6.19 -35.77
C VAL A 126 -10.55 -6.13 -34.98
N LEU A 127 -9.59 -6.98 -35.31
CA LEU A 127 -8.28 -7.03 -34.64
C LEU A 127 -7.52 -5.70 -34.80
N GLU A 128 -7.49 -5.13 -36.00
CA GLU A 128 -6.87 -3.83 -36.26
C GLU A 128 -7.56 -2.69 -35.51
N TYR A 129 -8.90 -2.71 -35.47
CA TYR A 129 -9.70 -1.76 -34.69
C TYR A 129 -9.35 -1.82 -33.20
N LEU A 130 -9.28 -3.01 -32.61
CA LEU A 130 -8.93 -3.22 -31.21
C LEU A 130 -7.49 -2.77 -30.88
N LYS A 131 -6.52 -3.09 -31.77
CA LYS A 131 -5.14 -2.60 -31.67
C LYS A 131 -5.09 -1.07 -31.73
N GLY A 132 -5.86 -0.46 -32.62
CA GLY A 132 -5.96 0.99 -32.76
C GLY A 132 -6.47 1.69 -31.51
N ILE A 133 -7.48 1.13 -30.84
CA ILE A 133 -8.00 1.65 -29.54
C ILE A 133 -6.92 1.58 -28.47
N LYS A 134 -6.23 0.45 -28.35
CA LYS A 134 -5.14 0.27 -27.37
C LYS A 134 -4.00 1.26 -27.63
N ALA A 135 -3.59 1.42 -28.89
CA ALA A 135 -2.53 2.36 -29.27
C ALA A 135 -2.89 3.82 -28.95
N LYS A 136 -4.11 4.26 -29.27
CA LYS A 136 -4.62 5.61 -28.92
C LYS A 136 -4.63 5.85 -27.42
N ARG A 137 -5.08 4.88 -26.61
CA ARG A 137 -5.08 4.98 -25.15
C ARG A 137 -3.66 5.05 -24.58
N ARG A 138 -2.75 4.19 -25.06
CA ARG A 138 -1.34 4.20 -24.65
C ARG A 138 -0.69 5.55 -24.95
N LYS A 139 -0.89 6.08 -26.16
CA LYS A 139 -0.39 7.41 -26.56
C LYS A 139 -0.95 8.52 -25.67
N ARG A 140 -2.27 8.53 -25.40
CA ARG A 140 -2.90 9.53 -24.53
C ARG A 140 -2.35 9.47 -23.11
N ARG A 141 -2.20 8.27 -22.52
CA ARG A 141 -1.57 8.09 -21.21
C ARG A 141 -0.13 8.61 -21.19
N MET A 142 0.66 8.28 -22.19
CA MET A 142 2.04 8.76 -22.31
C MET A 142 2.15 10.28 -22.38
N VAL A 143 1.25 10.94 -23.13
CA VAL A 143 1.21 12.42 -23.20
C VAL A 143 0.84 13.03 -21.86
N VAL A 144 -0.20 12.52 -21.20
CA VAL A 144 -0.60 13.02 -19.86
C VAL A 144 0.52 12.82 -18.85
N LEU A 145 1.14 11.65 -18.83
CA LEU A 145 2.26 11.36 -17.94
C LEU A 145 3.47 12.27 -18.21
N SER A 146 3.77 12.53 -19.48
CA SER A 146 4.86 13.44 -19.87
C SER A 146 4.59 14.88 -19.40
N ILE A 147 3.36 15.37 -19.54
CA ILE A 147 2.96 16.69 -19.05
C ILE A 147 3.12 16.78 -17.53
N ILE A 148 2.60 15.79 -16.79
CA ILE A 148 2.72 15.73 -15.34
C ILE A 148 4.20 15.70 -14.92
N LEU A 149 5.00 14.87 -15.54
CA LEU A 149 6.43 14.76 -15.23
C LEU A 149 7.17 16.08 -15.51
N THR A 150 6.85 16.75 -16.61
CA THR A 150 7.46 18.05 -16.96
C THR A 150 7.08 19.13 -15.95
N LEU A 151 5.81 19.16 -15.50
CA LEU A 151 5.35 20.07 -14.47
C LEU A 151 6.07 19.83 -13.14
N ILE A 152 6.14 18.57 -12.69
CA ILE A 152 6.83 18.20 -11.45
C ILE A 152 8.31 18.58 -11.53
N LEU A 153 8.98 18.25 -12.64
CA LEU A 153 10.39 18.56 -12.84
C LEU A 153 10.64 20.07 -12.83
N SER A 154 9.78 20.86 -13.49
CA SER A 154 9.84 22.33 -13.49
C SER A 154 9.70 22.89 -12.07
N ILE A 155 8.73 22.40 -11.30
CA ILE A 155 8.51 22.80 -9.91
C ILE A 155 9.72 22.42 -9.04
N MET A 156 10.25 21.20 -9.20
CA MET A 156 11.41 20.72 -8.44
C MET A 156 12.66 21.55 -8.73
N VAL A 157 12.92 21.88 -9.99
CA VAL A 157 14.06 22.72 -10.41
C VAL A 157 13.92 24.13 -9.85
N THR A 158 12.74 24.75 -9.99
CA THR A 158 12.47 26.10 -9.47
C THR A 158 12.65 26.16 -7.96
N LYS A 159 12.12 25.14 -7.24
CA LYS A 159 12.25 25.07 -5.77
C LYS A 159 13.68 24.72 -5.34
N GLY A 160 14.37 23.84 -6.08
CA GLY A 160 15.77 23.49 -5.80
C GLY A 160 16.70 24.70 -5.88
N VAL A 161 16.51 25.54 -6.90
CA VAL A 161 17.23 26.82 -7.04
C VAL A 161 16.89 27.79 -5.90
N TRP A 162 15.62 27.83 -5.49
CA TRP A 162 15.16 28.69 -4.39
C TRP A 162 15.70 28.22 -3.03
N MET A 163 15.82 26.90 -2.82
CA MET A 163 16.36 26.31 -1.58
C MET A 163 17.87 26.51 -1.42
N GLU A 164 18.65 26.51 -2.50
CA GLU A 164 20.07 26.88 -2.43
C GLU A 164 20.26 28.34 -1.98
N VAL A 165 19.29 29.20 -2.33
CA VAL A 165 19.31 30.62 -1.93
C VAL A 165 18.73 30.86 -0.53
N ALA A 166 17.85 29.97 -0.02
CA ALA A 166 17.06 30.18 1.20
C ALA A 166 17.62 29.53 2.48
N ASN A 167 18.84 29.01 2.52
CA ASN A 167 19.44 28.36 3.71
C ASN A 167 18.47 27.38 4.40
N CYS A 168 18.30 26.16 3.89
CA CYS A 168 17.58 25.12 4.62
C CYS A 168 18.29 24.83 5.93
N ASN A 169 17.61 25.08 7.05
CA ASN A 169 18.06 24.69 8.39
C ASN A 169 17.96 23.16 8.57
N ILE A 170 18.72 22.41 7.78
CA ILE A 170 18.89 20.97 7.90
C ILE A 170 20.29 20.74 8.45
N GLY A 171 20.38 20.15 9.61
CA GLY A 171 21.66 19.94 10.30
C GLY A 171 21.55 18.96 11.45
N ASP A 172 21.83 19.45 12.63
CA ASP A 172 21.64 18.71 13.88
C ASP A 172 20.32 19.10 14.58
N PHE A 173 20.01 18.41 15.67
CA PHE A 173 18.80 18.67 16.43
C PHE A 173 18.75 20.07 17.05
N ALA A 174 19.89 20.68 17.33
CA ALA A 174 19.93 22.04 17.86
C ALA A 174 19.49 23.06 16.78
N THR A 175 20.00 22.91 15.58
CA THR A 175 19.66 23.73 14.42
C THR A 175 18.19 23.54 13.99
N GLU A 176 17.68 22.31 14.09
CA GLU A 176 16.34 21.94 13.63
C GLU A 176 15.24 22.13 14.69
N LYS A 177 15.56 22.54 15.92
CA LYS A 177 14.61 22.59 17.06
C LYS A 177 13.30 23.31 16.70
N GLU A 178 13.40 24.50 16.16
CA GLU A 178 12.22 25.31 15.82
C GLU A 178 11.33 24.62 14.78
N ASP A 179 11.91 24.10 13.71
CA ASP A 179 11.16 23.39 12.66
C ASP A 179 10.49 22.13 13.19
N ILE A 180 11.19 21.32 13.97
CA ILE A 180 10.67 20.11 14.60
C ILE A 180 9.48 20.44 15.51
N LEU A 181 9.59 21.47 16.36
CA LEU A 181 8.52 21.86 17.27
C LEU A 181 7.31 22.43 16.53
N MET A 182 7.50 23.23 15.48
CA MET A 182 6.39 23.74 14.65
C MET A 182 5.63 22.63 13.92
N ARG A 183 6.32 21.58 13.44
CA ARG A 183 5.70 20.39 12.82
C ARG A 183 4.97 19.53 13.85
N ARG A 184 5.55 19.34 15.04
CA ARG A 184 4.89 18.70 16.18
C ARG A 184 3.56 19.41 16.50
N ASP A 185 3.58 20.74 16.60
CA ASP A 185 2.41 21.54 16.96
C ASP A 185 1.31 21.47 15.88
N TYR A 186 1.70 21.33 14.61
CA TYR A 186 0.75 21.05 13.52
C TYR A 186 0.05 19.70 13.71
N LEU A 187 0.81 18.65 14.00
CA LEU A 187 0.24 17.31 14.18
C LEU A 187 -0.62 17.21 15.45
N ILE A 188 -0.23 17.85 16.54
CA ILE A 188 -1.04 17.96 17.77
C ILE A 188 -2.39 18.60 17.47
N ASP A 189 -2.39 19.69 16.71
CA ASP A 189 -3.61 20.38 16.30
C ASP A 189 -4.54 19.49 15.46
N LYS A 190 -3.97 18.74 14.52
CA LYS A 190 -4.74 17.88 13.61
C LYS A 190 -5.23 16.59 14.24
N ILE A 191 -4.46 16.00 15.16
CA ILE A 191 -4.75 14.65 15.69
C ILE A 191 -5.37 14.71 17.09
N ILE A 192 -4.87 15.61 17.96
CA ILE A 192 -5.29 15.64 19.37
C ILE A 192 -6.42 16.64 19.60
N THR A 193 -6.33 17.83 18.96
CA THR A 193 -7.32 18.89 19.18
C THR A 193 -8.63 18.63 18.45
N ASN A 194 -8.56 17.94 17.29
CA ASN A 194 -9.73 17.62 16.48
C ASN A 194 -9.77 16.10 16.16
N PRO A 195 -9.89 15.23 17.16
CA PRO A 195 -9.81 13.79 16.97
C PRO A 195 -10.95 13.21 16.12
N GLU A 196 -12.11 13.86 16.10
CA GLU A 196 -13.27 13.49 15.30
C GLU A 196 -13.01 13.60 13.79
N ASP A 197 -12.09 14.48 13.39
CA ASP A 197 -11.72 14.67 11.99
C ASP A 197 -10.59 13.74 11.52
N LEU A 198 -9.97 12.99 12.44
CA LEU A 198 -8.73 12.24 12.15
C LEU A 198 -8.92 11.21 11.02
N ILE A 199 -9.99 10.42 11.06
CA ILE A 199 -10.28 9.41 10.01
C ILE A 199 -10.61 10.11 8.69
N ALA A 200 -11.39 11.19 8.74
CA ALA A 200 -11.76 11.98 7.57
C ALA A 200 -10.56 12.74 6.95
N ALA A 201 -9.49 12.98 7.72
CA ALA A 201 -8.25 13.57 7.22
C ALA A 201 -7.41 12.58 6.37
N MET A 202 -7.80 11.30 6.29
CA MET A 202 -7.17 10.31 5.42
C MET A 202 -7.83 10.31 4.04
N PRO A 203 -7.07 9.99 2.96
CA PRO A 203 -7.62 10.02 1.60
C PRO A 203 -8.80 9.06 1.41
N GLU A 204 -9.94 9.55 0.93
CA GLU A 204 -11.12 8.72 0.61
C GLU A 204 -10.81 7.62 -0.42
N ALA A 205 -9.85 7.87 -1.30
CA ALA A 205 -9.47 6.96 -2.37
C ALA A 205 -8.89 5.62 -1.88
N VAL A 206 -8.44 5.53 -0.61
CA VAL A 206 -7.90 4.29 -0.03
C VAL A 206 -8.99 3.40 0.58
N GLY A 207 -10.18 3.92 0.79
CA GLY A 207 -11.30 3.23 1.41
C GLY A 207 -11.30 3.25 2.95
N PRO A 208 -12.46 2.95 3.59
CA PRO A 208 -12.64 3.12 5.05
C PRO A 208 -11.66 2.32 5.91
N GLN A 209 -11.35 1.08 5.52
CA GLN A 209 -10.42 0.23 6.25
C GLN A 209 -9.02 0.85 6.34
N PHE A 210 -8.48 1.31 5.22
CA PHE A 210 -7.18 1.96 5.20
C PHE A 210 -7.21 3.35 5.84
N GLN A 211 -8.35 4.07 5.78
CA GLN A 211 -8.49 5.33 6.49
C GLN A 211 -8.34 5.14 8.01
N GLY A 212 -9.00 4.13 8.59
CA GLY A 212 -8.88 3.81 10.02
C GLY A 212 -7.47 3.37 10.40
N GLU A 213 -6.85 2.52 9.60
CA GLU A 213 -5.48 2.07 9.80
C GLU A 213 -4.47 3.23 9.72
N TRP A 214 -4.57 4.10 8.71
CA TRP A 214 -3.69 5.26 8.58
C TRP A 214 -3.90 6.29 9.69
N ALA A 215 -5.13 6.40 10.22
CA ALA A 215 -5.42 7.21 11.39
C ALA A 215 -4.69 6.66 12.64
N LEU A 216 -4.72 5.34 12.85
CA LEU A 216 -3.92 4.67 13.90
C LEU A 216 -2.43 4.91 13.72
N TYR A 217 -1.91 4.70 12.50
CA TYR A 217 -0.49 4.97 12.19
C TYR A 217 -0.12 6.42 12.47
N SER A 218 -0.96 7.38 12.10
CA SER A 218 -0.72 8.80 12.38
C SER A 218 -0.60 9.09 13.87
N ALA A 219 -1.49 8.52 14.68
CA ALA A 219 -1.48 8.67 16.13
C ALA A 219 -0.25 7.99 16.76
N SER A 220 0.09 6.78 16.32
CA SER A 220 1.22 6.02 16.85
C SER A 220 2.56 6.64 16.45
N MET A 221 2.72 7.13 15.23
CA MET A 221 3.92 7.83 14.79
C MET A 221 4.08 9.19 15.49
N LEU A 222 2.99 9.92 15.74
CA LEU A 222 3.05 11.12 16.57
C LEU A 222 3.47 10.79 18.01
N SER A 223 2.97 9.69 18.58
CA SER A 223 3.38 9.23 19.91
C SER A 223 4.89 8.93 19.96
N ALA A 224 5.43 8.24 18.95
CA ALA A 224 6.86 8.00 18.83
C ALA A 224 7.67 9.31 18.68
N ALA A 225 7.20 10.23 17.83
CA ALA A 225 7.81 11.55 17.66
C ALA A 225 7.84 12.34 18.98
N LEU A 226 6.73 12.36 19.73
CA LEU A 226 6.66 13.02 21.04
C LEU A 226 7.64 12.42 22.05
N THR A 227 7.76 11.07 22.05
CA THR A 227 8.73 10.38 22.90
C THR A 227 10.15 10.78 22.53
N ASN A 228 10.50 10.74 21.25
CA ASN A 228 11.81 11.16 20.75
C ASN A 228 12.12 12.62 21.10
N ILE A 229 11.18 13.53 20.80
CA ILE A 229 11.31 14.99 21.04
C ILE A 229 11.51 15.26 22.54
N ALA A 230 10.83 14.54 23.42
CA ALA A 230 10.97 14.70 24.87
C ALA A 230 12.36 14.25 25.40
N HIS A 231 13.01 13.32 24.69
CA HIS A 231 14.41 12.95 24.99
C HIS A 231 15.40 13.95 24.41
N ILE A 232 15.16 14.43 23.19
CA ILE A 232 16.03 15.43 22.52
C ILE A 232 15.92 16.80 23.21
N TYR A 233 14.70 17.20 23.60
CA TYR A 233 14.39 18.47 24.24
C TYR A 233 13.62 18.23 25.56
N PRO A 234 14.33 18.00 26.68
CA PRO A 234 13.73 17.60 27.96
C PRO A 234 12.69 18.57 28.53
N ASP A 235 12.73 19.82 28.12
CA ASP A 235 11.74 20.85 28.46
C ASP A 235 10.33 20.54 27.94
N THR A 236 10.19 19.69 26.92
CA THR A 236 8.90 19.28 26.36
C THR A 236 8.29 18.04 27.03
N ARG A 237 9.03 17.36 27.91
CA ARG A 237 8.69 16.03 28.45
C ARG A 237 7.32 15.98 29.13
N ARG A 238 7.00 16.99 29.96
CA ARG A 238 5.75 17.03 30.71
C ARG A 238 4.55 17.09 29.78
N ASP A 239 4.63 17.93 28.75
CA ASP A 239 3.55 18.11 27.77
C ASP A 239 3.42 16.85 26.89
N ALA A 240 4.54 16.25 26.50
CA ALA A 240 4.56 15.01 25.72
C ALA A 240 3.83 13.86 26.43
N ILE A 241 4.01 13.69 27.75
CA ILE A 241 3.27 12.68 28.53
C ILE A 241 1.75 12.90 28.42
N GLY A 242 1.27 14.14 28.58
CA GLY A 242 -0.15 14.46 28.47
C GLY A 242 -0.70 14.28 27.05
N GLN A 243 0.11 14.61 26.04
CA GLN A 243 -0.25 14.45 24.63
C GLN A 243 -0.32 12.96 24.23
N ILE A 244 0.62 12.14 24.70
CA ILE A 244 0.59 10.68 24.46
C ILE A 244 -0.60 10.04 25.18
N ASP A 245 -0.95 10.47 26.41
CA ASP A 245 -2.16 10.04 27.10
C ASP A 245 -3.43 10.32 26.29
N SER A 246 -3.51 11.50 25.66
CA SER A 246 -4.61 11.85 24.76
C SER A 246 -4.65 10.96 23.52
N LEU A 247 -3.49 10.71 22.89
CA LEU A 247 -3.39 9.82 21.73
C LEU A 247 -3.81 8.38 22.05
N ILE A 248 -3.41 7.84 23.21
CA ILE A 248 -3.83 6.51 23.67
C ILE A 248 -5.35 6.44 23.80
N LYS A 249 -5.98 7.47 24.39
CA LYS A 249 -7.46 7.54 24.53
C LYS A 249 -8.15 7.61 23.16
N ILE A 250 -7.61 8.39 22.23
CA ILE A 250 -8.12 8.47 20.84
C ILE A 250 -8.05 7.11 20.17
N VAL A 251 -6.91 6.43 20.26
CA VAL A 251 -6.72 5.10 19.67
C VAL A 251 -7.64 4.05 20.31
N MET A 252 -7.91 4.16 21.60
CA MET A 252 -8.84 3.26 22.31
C MET A 252 -10.33 3.57 22.04
N SER A 253 -10.66 4.64 21.32
CA SER A 253 -12.06 4.94 21.01
C SER A 253 -12.69 3.90 20.08
N PRO A 254 -14.00 3.60 20.22
CA PRO A 254 -14.68 2.67 19.32
C PRO A 254 -14.58 3.06 17.86
N GLU A 255 -14.61 4.35 17.56
CA GLU A 255 -14.57 4.89 16.21
C GLU A 255 -13.25 4.57 15.53
N LEU A 256 -12.13 4.72 16.24
CA LEU A 256 -10.81 4.48 15.65
C LEU A 256 -10.49 2.99 15.52
N ARG A 257 -10.93 2.14 16.45
CA ARG A 257 -10.69 0.69 16.37
C ARG A 257 -11.69 -0.07 15.48
N ALA A 258 -12.74 0.61 14.99
CA ALA A 258 -13.77 0.01 14.15
C ALA A 258 -13.21 -0.67 12.89
N TYR A 259 -12.16 -0.11 12.26
CA TYR A 259 -11.55 -0.68 11.06
C TYR A 259 -10.98 -2.09 11.31
N ASP A 260 -10.40 -2.31 12.49
CA ASP A 260 -9.84 -3.60 12.91
C ASP A 260 -10.95 -4.57 13.31
N ALA A 261 -11.93 -4.07 14.06
CA ALA A 261 -13.10 -4.84 14.46
C ALA A 261 -13.94 -5.33 13.26
N GLU A 262 -14.12 -4.51 12.23
CA GLU A 262 -14.79 -4.90 10.99
C GLU A 262 -14.01 -5.97 10.22
N ARG A 263 -12.68 -5.86 10.24
CA ARG A 263 -11.77 -6.77 9.53
C ARG A 263 -11.75 -8.16 10.14
N TRP A 264 -11.73 -8.26 11.46
CA TRP A 264 -11.67 -9.53 12.20
C TRP A 264 -13.05 -10.05 12.65
N GLY A 265 -14.09 -9.23 12.56
CA GLY A 265 -15.46 -9.57 13.00
C GLY A 265 -15.68 -9.50 14.50
N GLU A 266 -14.70 -9.02 15.26
CA GLU A 266 -14.76 -8.86 16.71
C GLU A 266 -13.93 -7.66 17.18
N ASP A 267 -14.24 -7.11 18.37
CA ASP A 267 -13.52 -5.95 18.90
C ASP A 267 -12.16 -6.35 19.50
N PRO A 268 -11.04 -5.72 19.08
CA PRO A 268 -9.69 -6.09 19.51
C PRO A 268 -9.43 -5.97 21.00
N LEU A 269 -10.13 -5.09 21.72
CA LEU A 269 -9.95 -4.90 23.18
C LEU A 269 -10.91 -5.74 24.03
N GLU A 270 -12.03 -6.18 23.46
CA GLU A 270 -13.01 -7.01 24.15
C GLU A 270 -12.69 -8.52 24.02
N THR A 271 -11.82 -8.90 23.07
CA THR A 271 -11.47 -10.29 22.76
C THR A 271 -9.98 -10.58 22.95
N LEU A 272 -9.35 -9.98 23.95
CA LEU A 272 -7.94 -10.21 24.27
C LEU A 272 -7.62 -11.67 24.62
N ASP A 273 -8.60 -12.43 25.13
CA ASP A 273 -8.52 -13.87 25.40
C ASP A 273 -8.79 -14.75 24.17
N GLY A 274 -9.31 -14.18 23.08
CA GLY A 274 -9.55 -14.86 21.81
C GLY A 274 -8.27 -15.14 21.00
N ASP A 275 -8.44 -15.79 19.83
CA ASP A 275 -7.33 -16.29 19.02
C ASP A 275 -7.06 -15.45 17.76
N GLU A 276 -7.98 -14.54 17.37
CA GLU A 276 -7.78 -13.68 16.20
C GLU A 276 -6.58 -12.72 16.39
N SER A 277 -5.90 -12.39 15.31
CA SER A 277 -4.59 -11.73 15.40
C SER A 277 -4.65 -10.31 15.97
N HIS A 278 -5.45 -9.45 15.39
CA HIS A 278 -5.54 -8.01 15.71
C HIS A 278 -4.17 -7.28 15.81
N ILE A 279 -3.14 -7.85 15.18
CA ILE A 279 -1.74 -7.42 15.39
C ILE A 279 -1.53 -5.96 14.98
N SER A 280 -2.19 -5.51 13.91
CA SER A 280 -2.12 -4.12 13.43
C SER A 280 -2.52 -3.13 14.52
N TYR A 281 -3.59 -3.42 15.25
CA TYR A 281 -4.11 -2.52 16.28
C TYR A 281 -3.39 -2.67 17.63
N LEU A 282 -3.29 -3.91 18.15
CA LEU A 282 -2.77 -4.17 19.49
C LEU A 282 -1.29 -3.77 19.62
N SER A 283 -0.50 -4.01 18.58
CA SER A 283 0.93 -3.71 18.58
C SER A 283 1.21 -2.20 18.66
N HIS A 284 0.49 -1.40 17.88
CA HIS A 284 0.65 0.05 17.89
C HIS A 284 0.18 0.66 19.22
N LEU A 285 -0.93 0.18 19.77
CA LEU A 285 -1.41 0.64 21.10
C LEU A 285 -0.38 0.30 22.18
N ALA A 286 0.16 -0.92 22.19
CA ALA A 286 1.19 -1.33 23.15
C ALA A 286 2.48 -0.51 22.99
N TRP A 287 2.90 -0.22 21.76
CA TRP A 287 4.06 0.61 21.48
C TRP A 287 3.88 2.05 21.97
N MET A 288 2.69 2.64 21.78
CA MET A 288 2.37 3.97 22.32
C MET A 288 2.43 4.00 23.86
N ILE A 289 1.89 2.97 24.53
CA ILE A 289 1.97 2.84 25.98
C ILE A 289 3.43 2.70 26.42
N SER A 290 4.27 1.96 25.67
CA SER A 290 5.69 1.84 26.00
C SER A 290 6.40 3.20 26.00
N GLY A 291 6.13 4.07 25.03
CA GLY A 291 6.64 5.44 24.97
C GLY A 291 6.15 6.30 26.13
N TYR A 292 4.86 6.21 26.47
CA TYR A 292 4.29 6.87 27.65
C TYR A 292 5.03 6.48 28.94
N LYS A 293 5.28 5.20 29.15
CA LYS A 293 6.01 4.67 30.31
C LYS A 293 7.47 5.11 30.30
N GLN A 294 8.12 5.12 29.14
CA GLN A 294 9.51 5.56 28.96
C GLN A 294 9.73 7.01 29.39
N LEU A 295 8.72 7.86 29.20
CA LEU A 295 8.76 9.25 29.66
C LEU A 295 8.39 9.41 31.15
N GLY A 296 8.03 8.35 31.86
CA GLY A 296 7.65 8.38 33.26
C GLY A 296 6.15 8.67 33.47
N GLY A 297 5.32 8.27 32.51
CA GLY A 297 3.87 8.24 32.66
C GLY A 297 3.43 7.40 33.86
N ASP A 298 2.28 7.71 34.43
CA ASP A 298 1.77 7.05 35.63
C ASP A 298 1.33 5.58 35.34
N LYS A 299 0.74 4.92 36.35
CA LYS A 299 0.41 3.49 36.32
C LYS A 299 -0.93 3.16 35.64
N ARG A 300 -1.66 4.16 35.11
CA ARG A 300 -3.03 3.96 34.58
C ARG A 300 -3.15 2.94 33.46
N TYR A 301 -2.08 2.72 32.70
CA TYR A 301 -2.03 1.77 31.60
C TYR A 301 -1.21 0.52 31.89
N ASP A 302 -0.71 0.31 33.11
CA ASP A 302 0.17 -0.83 33.43
C ASP A 302 -0.53 -2.17 33.17
N ASP A 303 -1.77 -2.33 33.66
CA ASP A 303 -2.53 -3.56 33.48
C ASP A 303 -2.89 -3.80 32.01
N LEU A 304 -3.33 -2.76 31.29
CA LEU A 304 -3.61 -2.86 29.85
C LEU A 304 -2.36 -3.22 29.08
N TYR A 305 -1.23 -2.55 29.32
CA TYR A 305 0.02 -2.84 28.64
C TYR A 305 0.46 -4.28 28.82
N LYS A 306 0.34 -4.80 30.05
CA LYS A 306 0.61 -6.19 30.37
C LYS A 306 -0.30 -7.13 29.59
N GLN A 307 -1.62 -6.91 29.63
CA GLN A 307 -2.60 -7.73 28.92
C GLN A 307 -2.35 -7.74 27.40
N LEU A 308 -2.06 -6.59 26.78
CA LEU A 308 -1.72 -6.50 25.37
C LEU A 308 -0.49 -7.35 25.02
N CYS A 309 0.58 -7.24 25.83
CA CYS A 309 1.80 -8.00 25.64
C CYS A 309 1.59 -9.51 25.88
N GLU A 310 0.84 -9.91 26.92
CA GLU A 310 0.47 -11.31 27.18
C GLU A 310 -0.31 -11.91 26.00
N THR A 311 -1.30 -11.17 25.48
CA THR A 311 -2.13 -11.56 24.35
C THR A 311 -1.29 -11.76 23.08
N MET A 312 -0.50 -10.77 22.68
CA MET A 312 0.37 -10.87 21.52
C MET A 312 1.39 -12.00 21.68
N ASN A 313 2.03 -12.11 22.85
CA ASN A 313 2.98 -13.19 23.13
C ASN A 313 2.35 -14.57 22.98
N ARG A 314 1.15 -14.78 23.54
CA ARG A 314 0.42 -16.06 23.44
C ARG A 314 0.11 -16.39 21.97
N ARG A 315 -0.45 -15.43 21.21
CA ARG A 315 -0.81 -15.62 19.80
C ARG A 315 0.43 -15.91 18.94
N ILE A 316 1.53 -15.20 19.16
CA ILE A 316 2.81 -15.41 18.47
C ILE A 316 3.35 -16.82 18.73
N LEU A 317 3.36 -17.27 19.99
CA LEU A 317 3.86 -18.61 20.36
C LEU A 317 3.00 -19.73 19.81
N LEU A 318 1.71 -19.50 19.54
CA LEU A 318 0.81 -20.48 18.94
C LEU A 318 0.91 -20.53 17.42
N SER A 319 1.53 -19.53 16.79
CA SER A 319 1.64 -19.44 15.33
C SER A 319 2.78 -20.31 14.79
N PRO A 320 2.67 -20.84 13.54
CA PRO A 320 3.64 -21.77 12.97
C PRO A 320 5.08 -21.24 12.88
N HIS A 321 5.24 -19.93 12.62
CA HIS A 321 6.55 -19.29 12.39
C HIS A 321 6.81 -18.12 13.32
N LEU A 322 6.18 -18.12 14.51
CA LEU A 322 6.22 -16.99 15.45
C LEU A 322 5.73 -15.67 14.81
N ASN A 323 4.88 -15.76 13.80
CA ASN A 323 4.31 -14.63 13.08
C ASN A 323 2.80 -14.80 12.93
N ILE A 324 2.06 -13.74 13.14
CA ILE A 324 0.60 -13.70 13.03
C ILE A 324 0.16 -12.69 11.96
N PRO A 325 -0.94 -12.94 11.24
CA PRO A 325 -1.33 -12.12 10.10
C PRO A 325 -1.85 -10.74 10.52
N THR A 326 -1.58 -9.74 9.70
CA THR A 326 -2.15 -8.39 9.81
C THR A 326 -3.63 -8.38 9.42
N TYR A 327 -3.97 -9.20 8.43
CA TYR A 327 -5.32 -9.35 7.87
C TYR A 327 -5.73 -10.82 7.80
N PRO A 328 -7.04 -11.14 7.96
CA PRO A 328 -7.50 -12.53 7.88
C PRO A 328 -7.24 -13.12 6.48
N GLY A 329 -6.59 -14.28 6.44
CA GLY A 329 -6.37 -15.04 5.20
C GLY A 329 -5.41 -14.41 4.19
N GLU A 330 -4.59 -13.46 4.62
CA GLU A 330 -3.57 -12.83 3.78
C GLU A 330 -2.13 -13.23 4.19
N VAL A 331 -1.16 -12.79 3.42
CA VAL A 331 0.25 -12.92 3.77
C VAL A 331 0.56 -12.10 5.03
N ILE A 332 1.56 -12.53 5.78
CA ILE A 332 2.02 -11.80 6.96
C ILE A 332 2.94 -10.67 6.51
N TYR A 333 2.60 -9.46 6.90
CA TYR A 333 3.40 -8.25 6.67
C TYR A 333 4.44 -8.12 7.78
N VAL A 334 5.71 -8.36 7.43
CA VAL A 334 6.80 -8.41 8.43
C VAL A 334 6.95 -7.12 9.24
N PRO A 335 6.87 -5.90 8.68
CA PRO A 335 6.95 -4.69 9.48
C PRO A 335 5.84 -4.56 10.53
N ASP A 336 4.61 -4.96 10.20
CA ASP A 336 3.47 -4.88 11.14
C ASP A 336 3.64 -5.88 12.28
N MET A 337 4.07 -7.11 11.94
CA MET A 337 4.44 -8.10 12.94
C MET A 337 5.57 -7.61 13.85
N LEU A 338 6.55 -6.91 13.27
CA LEU A 338 7.72 -6.43 14.01
C LEU A 338 7.34 -5.38 15.07
N VAL A 339 6.28 -4.58 14.88
CA VAL A 339 5.80 -3.64 15.90
C VAL A 339 5.39 -4.37 17.19
N ALA A 340 4.80 -5.56 17.08
CA ALA A 340 4.50 -6.39 18.26
C ALA A 340 5.78 -6.84 18.97
N ILE A 341 6.78 -7.26 18.22
CA ILE A 341 8.10 -7.63 18.79
C ILE A 341 8.76 -6.41 19.46
N VAL A 342 8.63 -5.21 18.88
CA VAL A 342 9.07 -3.95 19.52
C VAL A 342 8.34 -3.73 20.84
N ALA A 343 7.02 -3.90 20.88
CA ALA A 343 6.23 -3.75 22.10
C ALA A 343 6.68 -4.74 23.19
N LEU A 344 6.87 -6.02 22.83
CA LEU A 344 7.38 -7.05 23.74
C LEU A 344 8.82 -6.76 24.20
N SER A 345 9.69 -6.31 23.32
CA SER A 345 11.06 -5.92 23.64
C SER A 345 11.09 -4.75 24.66
N ASN A 346 10.30 -3.71 24.39
CA ASN A 346 10.20 -2.56 25.29
C ASN A 346 9.61 -2.93 26.64
N TYR A 347 8.58 -3.78 26.65
CA TYR A 347 8.01 -4.31 27.89
C TYR A 347 9.05 -5.10 28.69
N SER A 348 9.79 -5.99 28.02
CA SER A 348 10.88 -6.79 28.63
C SER A 348 11.93 -5.92 29.30
N LYS A 349 12.36 -4.85 28.64
CA LYS A 349 13.36 -3.90 29.18
C LYS A 349 12.85 -3.19 30.45
N GLN A 350 11.54 -2.97 30.55
CA GLN A 350 10.90 -2.28 31.67
C GLN A 350 10.46 -3.23 32.79
N ASN A 351 10.33 -4.56 32.52
CA ASN A 351 9.74 -5.55 33.44
C ASN A 351 10.59 -6.83 33.56
N ASN A 352 11.87 -6.69 33.93
CA ASN A 352 12.78 -7.78 34.30
C ASN A 352 12.93 -8.92 33.24
N GLY A 353 12.77 -8.61 31.97
CA GLY A 353 12.99 -9.58 30.89
C GLY A 353 11.77 -10.46 30.57
N GLU A 354 10.58 -10.13 31.09
CA GLU A 354 9.35 -10.81 30.70
C GLU A 354 9.17 -10.72 29.18
N PHE A 355 8.83 -11.81 28.50
CA PHE A 355 8.73 -11.99 27.03
C PHE A 355 10.05 -11.90 26.24
N LEU A 356 11.20 -11.70 26.86
CA LEU A 356 12.48 -11.64 26.16
C LEU A 356 12.74 -12.92 25.34
N GLN A 357 12.38 -14.08 25.86
CA GLN A 357 12.57 -15.34 25.14
C GLN A 357 11.79 -15.39 23.81
N THR A 358 10.59 -14.86 23.78
CA THR A 358 9.79 -14.77 22.53
C THR A 358 10.46 -13.85 21.53
N VAL A 359 10.96 -12.69 21.97
CA VAL A 359 11.70 -11.75 21.11
C VAL A 359 12.93 -12.41 20.49
N LEU A 360 13.74 -13.10 21.30
CA LEU A 360 14.94 -13.80 20.82
C LEU A 360 14.60 -14.98 19.89
N SER A 361 13.54 -15.72 20.19
CA SER A 361 13.08 -16.84 19.36
C SER A 361 12.58 -16.33 18.00
N TRP A 362 11.81 -15.24 17.99
CA TRP A 362 11.38 -14.60 16.76
C TRP A 362 12.57 -14.12 15.91
N GLU A 363 13.53 -13.43 16.51
CA GLU A 363 14.71 -12.97 15.79
C GLU A 363 15.49 -14.13 15.18
N SER A 364 15.70 -15.22 15.94
CA SER A 364 16.36 -16.43 15.46
C SER A 364 15.62 -17.07 14.28
N GLU A 365 14.30 -17.15 14.35
CA GLU A 365 13.44 -17.67 13.28
C GLU A 365 13.58 -16.81 12.01
N MET A 366 13.50 -15.49 12.15
CA MET A 366 13.59 -14.56 11.03
C MET A 366 14.96 -14.62 10.34
N ARG A 367 16.05 -14.65 11.11
CA ARG A 367 17.40 -14.77 10.56
C ARG A 367 17.65 -16.11 9.86
N SER A 368 17.05 -17.17 10.35
CA SER A 368 17.30 -18.52 9.84
C SER A 368 16.49 -18.84 8.57
N ASN A 369 15.25 -18.38 8.51
CA ASN A 369 14.29 -18.88 7.53
C ASN A 369 13.73 -17.80 6.58
N TRP A 370 13.78 -16.50 6.98
CA TRP A 370 13.04 -15.44 6.29
C TRP A 370 13.91 -14.28 5.80
N MET A 371 15.15 -14.61 5.41
CA MET A 371 16.04 -13.66 4.75
C MET A 371 15.91 -13.79 3.22
N ASP A 372 15.74 -12.67 2.54
CA ASP A 372 15.83 -12.64 1.08
C ASP A 372 17.26 -12.94 0.63
N LYS A 373 17.43 -13.97 -0.19
CA LYS A 373 18.75 -14.52 -0.54
C LYS A 373 19.58 -13.59 -1.41
N GLU A 374 18.94 -12.73 -2.19
CA GLU A 374 19.64 -11.83 -3.12
C GLU A 374 20.07 -10.54 -2.41
N SER A 375 19.17 -9.90 -1.72
CA SER A 375 19.43 -8.64 -1.03
C SER A 375 20.05 -8.82 0.36
N GLY A 376 19.83 -9.99 0.99
CA GLY A 376 20.19 -10.25 2.39
C GLY A 376 19.38 -9.45 3.40
N LEU A 377 18.22 -8.93 2.98
CA LEU A 377 17.26 -8.25 3.84
C LEU A 377 16.22 -9.25 4.37
N LEU A 378 15.55 -8.89 5.46
CA LEU A 378 14.34 -9.60 5.87
C LEU A 378 13.30 -9.51 4.76
N MET A 379 12.63 -10.63 4.50
CA MET A 379 11.51 -10.67 3.57
C MET A 379 10.44 -9.68 4.00
N SER A 380 9.82 -8.99 3.05
CA SER A 380 8.73 -8.05 3.32
C SER A 380 7.43 -8.77 3.71
N PHE A 381 7.28 -10.00 3.21
CA PHE A 381 6.08 -10.82 3.38
C PHE A 381 6.47 -12.26 3.71
N ILE A 382 5.69 -12.91 4.57
CA ILE A 382 5.81 -14.32 4.92
C ILE A 382 4.47 -14.99 4.59
N PRO A 383 4.46 -16.22 4.02
CA PRO A 383 3.22 -16.95 3.84
C PRO A 383 2.62 -17.34 5.19
N GLU A 384 1.31 -17.20 5.35
CA GLU A 384 0.59 -17.62 6.55
C GLU A 384 0.64 -19.15 6.74
N ASN A 385 0.69 -19.89 5.62
CA ASN A 385 0.75 -21.36 5.61
C ASN A 385 1.67 -21.87 4.47
N GLU A 386 2.04 -23.15 4.53
CA GLU A 386 2.98 -23.79 3.57
C GLU A 386 2.47 -23.83 2.12
N ASP A 387 1.17 -23.68 1.89
CA ASP A 387 0.56 -23.67 0.56
C ASP A 387 0.74 -22.35 -0.17
N LEU A 388 0.98 -21.26 0.56
CA LEU A 388 1.22 -19.93 0.01
C LEU A 388 2.72 -19.72 -0.26
N ARG A 389 3.13 -19.85 -1.51
CA ARG A 389 4.50 -19.48 -1.91
C ARG A 389 4.58 -18.00 -2.21
N VAL A 390 5.20 -17.24 -1.31
CA VAL A 390 5.51 -15.83 -1.54
C VAL A 390 6.88 -15.75 -2.18
N SER A 391 6.93 -15.34 -3.44
CA SER A 391 8.17 -15.06 -4.19
C SER A 391 8.19 -13.57 -4.55
N ILE A 392 8.05 -12.71 -3.55
CA ILE A 392 8.09 -11.27 -3.74
C ILE A 392 9.43 -10.79 -3.19
N PRO A 393 10.29 -10.15 -4.01
CA PRO A 393 11.53 -9.55 -3.55
C PRO A 393 11.30 -8.54 -2.43
N ALA A 394 12.29 -8.34 -1.57
CA ALA A 394 12.24 -7.31 -0.54
C ALA A 394 11.91 -5.93 -1.16
N LYS A 395 10.97 -5.20 -0.54
CA LYS A 395 10.53 -3.87 -0.97
C LYS A 395 11.25 -2.78 -0.17
N GLY A 396 11.58 -1.68 -0.83
CA GLY A 396 12.31 -0.57 -0.18
C GLY A 396 11.55 0.06 0.97
N SER A 397 10.23 0.26 0.82
CA SER A 397 9.35 0.79 1.87
C SER A 397 9.34 -0.10 3.12
N TYR A 398 9.08 -1.40 2.94
CA TYR A 398 9.04 -2.36 4.05
C TYR A 398 10.40 -2.58 4.70
N SER A 399 11.47 -2.69 3.91
CA SER A 399 12.83 -2.86 4.44
C SER A 399 13.31 -1.65 5.24
N ALA A 400 12.89 -0.44 4.83
CA ALA A 400 13.19 0.78 5.56
C ALA A 400 12.49 0.83 6.93
N LEU A 401 11.19 0.48 6.96
CA LEU A 401 10.41 0.42 8.19
C LEU A 401 10.91 -0.70 9.11
N THR A 402 11.20 -1.89 8.55
CA THR A 402 11.83 -3.01 9.26
C THR A 402 13.15 -2.57 9.92
N SER A 403 14.03 -1.91 9.18
CA SER A 403 15.31 -1.43 9.72
C SER A 403 15.14 -0.44 10.87
N TYR A 404 14.10 0.39 10.83
CA TYR A 404 13.77 1.30 11.92
C TYR A 404 13.26 0.55 13.16
N TYR A 405 12.28 -0.33 13.02
CA TYR A 405 11.72 -1.05 14.15
C TYR A 405 12.74 -1.99 14.83
N LEU A 406 13.64 -2.59 14.07
CA LEU A 406 14.72 -3.41 14.62
C LEU A 406 15.62 -2.62 15.59
N THR A 407 15.72 -1.30 15.49
CA THR A 407 16.51 -0.49 16.44
C THR A 407 16.01 -0.61 17.89
N PHE A 408 14.75 -0.97 18.09
CA PHE A 408 14.14 -1.23 19.40
C PHE A 408 14.33 -2.68 19.88
N VAL A 409 14.74 -3.58 19.01
CA VAL A 409 14.88 -5.03 19.28
C VAL A 409 16.35 -5.38 19.44
N ASP A 410 17.09 -5.34 18.34
CA ASP A 410 18.52 -5.63 18.26
C ASP A 410 19.23 -4.58 17.37
N GLU A 411 20.13 -3.80 17.99
CA GLU A 411 20.82 -2.71 17.28
C GLU A 411 21.80 -3.20 16.22
N ASP A 412 22.44 -4.34 16.44
CA ASP A 412 23.40 -4.91 15.49
C ASP A 412 22.67 -5.45 14.27
N PHE A 413 21.53 -6.11 14.46
CA PHE A 413 20.67 -6.55 13.37
C PHE A 413 20.07 -5.37 12.60
N ALA A 414 19.59 -4.36 13.30
CA ALA A 414 19.10 -3.14 12.67
C ALA A 414 20.17 -2.49 11.80
N ARG A 415 21.41 -2.42 12.28
CA ARG A 415 22.55 -1.86 11.54
C ARG A 415 22.91 -2.69 10.32
N GLU A 416 22.88 -4.02 10.44
CA GLU A 416 23.06 -4.93 9.31
C GLU A 416 22.00 -4.68 8.24
N GLN A 417 20.71 -4.67 8.63
CA GLN A 417 19.60 -4.46 7.71
C GLN A 417 19.64 -3.07 7.06
N TYR A 418 19.98 -2.03 7.82
CA TYR A 418 20.14 -0.68 7.27
C TYR A 418 21.31 -0.60 6.27
N THR A 419 22.42 -1.28 6.52
CA THR A 419 23.54 -1.32 5.57
C THR A 419 23.14 -1.98 4.27
N ARG A 420 22.50 -3.15 4.33
CA ARG A 420 22.00 -3.87 3.16
C ARG A 420 20.91 -3.09 2.41
N LEU A 421 20.03 -2.37 3.14
CA LEU A 421 19.05 -1.47 2.56
C LEU A 421 19.73 -0.37 1.74
N LYS A 422 20.77 0.26 2.26
CA LYS A 422 21.54 1.26 1.52
C LYS A 422 22.20 0.67 0.28
N ASP A 423 22.83 -0.48 0.39
CA ASP A 423 23.55 -1.10 -0.72
C ASP A 423 22.62 -1.43 -1.90
N ASN A 424 21.39 -1.88 -1.60
CA ASN A 424 20.42 -2.31 -2.63
C ASN A 424 19.50 -1.20 -3.13
N PHE A 425 19.07 -0.29 -2.25
CA PHE A 425 17.97 0.62 -2.54
C PHE A 425 18.35 2.11 -2.60
N TYR A 426 19.50 2.52 -2.01
CA TYR A 426 19.84 3.93 -1.97
C TYR A 426 20.13 4.50 -3.37
N GLN A 427 19.47 5.60 -3.69
CA GLN A 427 19.72 6.39 -4.87
C GLN A 427 20.04 7.83 -4.46
N ARG A 428 21.18 8.34 -4.93
CA ARG A 428 21.65 9.70 -4.60
C ARG A 428 21.19 10.74 -5.61
N ARG A 429 21.02 10.37 -6.87
CA ARG A 429 20.74 11.29 -8.00
C ARG A 429 19.57 10.78 -8.83
N PRO A 430 18.72 11.68 -9.39
CA PRO A 430 18.79 13.16 -9.34
C PRO A 430 18.47 13.75 -7.99
N VAL A 431 17.73 13.04 -7.14
CA VAL A 431 17.42 13.37 -5.74
C VAL A 431 17.70 12.15 -4.86
N ALA A 432 17.99 12.37 -3.58
CA ALA A 432 18.30 11.29 -2.66
C ALA A 432 17.02 10.60 -2.17
N GLY A 433 17.03 9.26 -2.11
CA GLY A 433 15.90 8.48 -1.61
C GLY A 433 16.16 6.99 -1.70
N PHE A 434 15.22 6.20 -1.18
CA PHE A 434 15.21 4.76 -1.42
C PHE A 434 14.28 4.42 -2.57
N LYS A 435 14.74 3.50 -3.45
CA LYS A 435 13.94 2.87 -4.49
C LYS A 435 12.89 1.97 -3.84
N GLU A 436 11.79 1.69 -4.55
CA GLU A 436 10.86 0.66 -4.10
C GLU A 436 11.32 -0.74 -4.49
N TYR A 437 11.96 -0.88 -5.65
CA TYR A 437 12.42 -2.16 -6.17
C TYR A 437 13.92 -2.12 -6.44
N TYR A 438 14.67 -3.14 -5.98
CA TYR A 438 16.10 -3.26 -6.28
C TYR A 438 16.36 -4.05 -7.57
N ASP A 439 15.47 -4.98 -7.89
CA ASP A 439 15.57 -5.93 -9.00
C ASP A 439 15.10 -5.37 -10.35
N ARG A 440 14.41 -4.23 -10.34
CA ARG A 440 13.85 -3.62 -11.54
C ARG A 440 13.80 -2.10 -11.47
N LYS A 441 13.70 -1.47 -12.64
CA LYS A 441 13.50 -0.01 -12.76
C LYS A 441 12.01 0.30 -12.84
N CYS A 442 11.56 1.26 -12.03
CA CYS A 442 10.21 1.80 -12.03
C CYS A 442 10.25 3.32 -12.10
N TRP A 443 10.43 3.89 -13.28
CA TRP A 443 10.54 5.34 -13.47
C TRP A 443 9.28 6.11 -13.10
N LEU A 444 8.13 5.48 -13.29
CA LEU A 444 6.82 6.01 -12.95
C LEU A 444 5.89 4.84 -12.65
N GLY A 445 5.31 4.83 -11.46
CA GLY A 445 4.40 3.79 -11.01
C GLY A 445 3.57 4.23 -9.83
N PHE A 446 2.74 3.34 -9.35
CA PHE A 446 2.00 3.46 -8.11
C PHE A 446 1.98 2.11 -7.41
N ASP A 447 2.24 2.14 -6.14
CA ASP A 447 2.11 0.99 -5.22
C ASP A 447 1.40 1.53 -3.98
N ILE A 448 0.46 0.78 -3.42
CA ILE A 448 -0.35 1.29 -2.31
C ILE A 448 0.49 1.58 -1.07
N ASP A 449 1.52 0.78 -0.83
CA ASP A 449 2.39 0.90 0.33
C ASP A 449 3.50 1.93 0.11
N ALA A 450 4.00 2.02 -1.12
CA ALA A 450 5.08 2.93 -1.51
C ALA A 450 4.59 4.32 -1.92
N GLY A 451 3.30 4.46 -2.25
CA GLY A 451 2.74 5.66 -2.88
C GLY A 451 3.14 5.82 -4.34
N PRO A 452 3.11 7.05 -4.89
CA PRO A 452 3.47 7.31 -6.28
C PRO A 452 4.99 7.20 -6.48
N ILE A 453 5.44 6.14 -7.16
CA ILE A 453 6.85 5.93 -7.47
C ILE A 453 7.26 6.88 -8.60
N LEU A 454 8.27 7.71 -8.35
CA LEU A 454 8.85 8.65 -9.31
C LEU A 454 10.36 8.47 -9.38
N LEU A 455 10.93 8.34 -10.56
CA LEU A 455 12.38 8.19 -10.77
C LEU A 455 12.96 6.99 -9.99
N ASN A 456 12.22 5.90 -9.89
CA ASN A 456 12.42 4.70 -9.06
C ASN A 456 12.23 4.91 -7.54
N LEU A 457 12.10 6.15 -7.06
CA LEU A 457 12.02 6.44 -5.63
C LEU A 457 10.64 6.15 -5.05
N SER A 458 10.63 5.53 -3.89
CA SER A 458 9.48 5.32 -3.02
C SER A 458 9.39 6.49 -2.03
N PRO A 459 8.32 7.30 -2.05
CA PRO A 459 8.10 8.31 -1.02
C PRO A 459 8.07 7.72 0.38
N THR A 460 7.32 6.65 0.57
CA THR A 460 7.19 5.95 1.85
C THR A 460 8.51 5.31 2.28
N GLY A 461 9.21 4.62 1.35
CA GLY A 461 10.53 4.04 1.64
C GLY A 461 11.56 5.10 2.02
N THR A 462 11.51 6.27 1.40
CA THR A 462 12.38 7.41 1.72
C THR A 462 12.02 8.02 3.09
N ALA A 463 10.71 8.16 3.39
CA ALA A 463 10.25 8.67 4.67
C ALA A 463 10.63 7.73 5.83
N PHE A 464 10.36 6.43 5.71
CA PHE A 464 10.75 5.44 6.72
C PHE A 464 12.28 5.30 6.84
N GLY A 465 13.00 5.37 5.71
CA GLY A 465 14.46 5.29 5.70
C GLY A 465 15.17 6.44 6.41
N LEU A 466 14.47 7.55 6.60
CA LEU A 466 14.95 8.65 7.44
C LEU A 466 15.16 8.20 8.89
N GLY A 467 14.34 7.26 9.39
CA GLY A 467 14.42 6.73 10.76
C GLY A 467 15.78 6.07 11.08
N PRO A 468 16.17 4.98 10.42
CA PRO A 468 17.46 4.36 10.67
C PRO A 468 18.62 5.29 10.30
N ALA A 469 18.50 6.13 9.26
CA ALA A 469 19.53 7.12 8.94
C ALA A 469 19.75 8.12 10.08
N THR A 470 18.67 8.57 10.74
CA THR A 470 18.72 9.46 11.90
C THR A 470 19.30 8.73 13.12
N TYR A 471 18.80 7.54 13.41
CA TYR A 471 19.22 6.73 14.55
C TYR A 471 20.72 6.40 14.51
N PHE A 472 21.22 5.97 13.34
CA PHE A 472 22.62 5.63 13.13
C PHE A 472 23.53 6.83 12.80
N GLN A 473 22.99 8.06 12.84
CA GLN A 473 23.71 9.31 12.57
C GLN A 473 24.35 9.34 11.17
N ASP A 474 23.73 8.71 10.19
CA ASP A 474 24.13 8.79 8.79
C ASP A 474 23.63 10.12 8.18
N PHE A 475 24.30 11.20 8.55
CA PHE A 475 23.91 12.56 8.17
C PHE A 475 23.92 12.80 6.66
N GLU A 476 24.71 12.08 5.88
CA GLU A 476 24.69 12.19 4.42
C GLU A 476 23.34 11.73 3.86
N VAL A 477 22.91 10.55 4.25
CA VAL A 477 21.63 9.96 3.80
C VAL A 477 20.46 10.76 4.40
N ARG A 478 20.48 11.00 5.71
CA ARG A 478 19.46 11.76 6.44
C ARG A 478 19.19 13.14 5.82
N ASN A 479 20.24 13.92 5.64
CA ASN A 479 20.10 15.27 5.10
C ASN A 479 19.69 15.26 3.62
N GLY A 480 20.15 14.25 2.88
CA GLY A 480 19.69 14.01 1.52
C GLY A 480 18.18 13.77 1.44
N PHE A 481 17.65 12.92 2.33
CA PHE A 481 16.21 12.62 2.40
C PHE A 481 15.38 13.83 2.84
N LEU A 482 15.85 14.57 3.84
CA LEU A 482 15.17 15.81 4.27
C LEU A 482 15.12 16.84 3.14
N LYS A 483 16.21 17.00 2.37
CA LYS A 483 16.21 17.87 1.19
C LYS A 483 15.22 17.41 0.12
N THR A 484 15.12 16.10 -0.11
CA THR A 484 14.14 15.53 -1.03
C THR A 484 12.71 15.77 -0.53
N ALA A 485 12.46 15.60 0.78
CA ALA A 485 11.16 15.87 1.39
C ALA A 485 10.78 17.35 1.27
N GLU A 486 11.71 18.27 1.51
CA GLU A 486 11.48 19.71 1.30
C GLU A 486 11.15 20.04 -0.16
N LEU A 487 11.86 19.41 -1.11
CA LEU A 487 11.65 19.60 -2.54
C LEU A 487 10.28 19.09 -3.00
N ALA A 488 9.89 17.88 -2.58
CA ALA A 488 8.67 17.22 -3.02
C ALA A 488 7.43 17.65 -2.21
N GLY A 489 7.61 17.92 -0.91
CA GLY A 489 6.52 18.16 0.04
C GLY A 489 6.01 19.59 0.10
N PHE A 490 6.79 20.58 -0.33
CA PHE A 490 6.42 21.99 -0.24
C PHE A 490 6.07 22.44 1.19
N THR A 491 7.07 22.72 2.00
CA THR A 491 6.85 23.19 3.37
C THR A 491 6.03 24.49 3.42
N VAL A 492 4.97 24.44 4.20
CA VAL A 492 4.07 25.57 4.49
C VAL A 492 4.21 25.95 5.96
N THR A 493 4.23 27.25 6.23
CA THR A 493 4.18 27.79 7.60
C THR A 493 2.94 28.67 7.74
N LYS A 494 2.06 28.33 8.68
CA LYS A 494 0.82 29.06 8.95
C LYS A 494 0.54 29.07 10.45
N ASN A 495 0.30 30.27 11.01
CA ASN A 495 -0.03 30.45 12.43
C ASN A 495 0.99 29.81 13.40
N GLY A 496 2.29 29.92 13.09
CA GLY A 496 3.33 29.31 13.92
C GLY A 496 3.45 27.79 13.84
N LYS A 497 2.71 27.13 12.95
CA LYS A 497 2.76 25.70 12.69
C LYS A 497 3.34 25.44 11.30
N ARG A 498 4.05 24.33 11.13
CA ARG A 498 4.73 23.99 9.89
C ARG A 498 4.43 22.56 9.47
N HIS A 499 4.23 22.33 8.18
CA HIS A 499 3.97 20.99 7.63
C HIS A 499 4.32 20.95 6.13
N TYR A 500 4.44 19.77 5.56
CA TYR A 500 4.45 19.60 4.12
C TYR A 500 3.03 19.76 3.55
N LEU A 501 2.89 20.45 2.43
CA LEU A 501 1.58 20.61 1.76
C LEU A 501 0.90 19.25 1.46
N LEU A 502 1.69 18.20 1.25
CA LEU A 502 1.17 16.83 1.09
C LEU A 502 0.44 16.31 2.33
N ALA A 503 0.68 16.87 3.52
CA ALA A 503 -0.05 16.50 4.74
C ALA A 503 -1.53 16.89 4.69
N ASP A 504 -1.90 17.86 3.88
CA ASP A 504 -3.30 18.23 3.63
C ASP A 504 -4.06 17.16 2.82
N ILE A 505 -3.33 16.22 2.19
CA ILE A 505 -3.89 15.08 1.43
C ILE A 505 -3.75 13.79 2.23
N ALA A 506 -2.60 13.58 2.89
CA ALA A 506 -2.28 12.37 3.64
C ALA A 506 -1.48 12.73 4.90
N LEU A 507 -2.20 12.99 6.00
CA LEU A 507 -1.64 13.40 7.29
C LEU A 507 -0.61 12.40 7.84
N VAL A 508 -0.82 11.12 7.58
CA VAL A 508 0.07 10.03 8.00
C VAL A 508 1.52 10.25 7.55
N GLY A 509 1.74 10.81 6.36
CA GLY A 509 3.08 11.10 5.86
C GLY A 509 3.85 12.12 6.70
N GLU A 510 3.18 13.14 7.22
CA GLU A 510 3.80 14.15 8.12
C GLU A 510 4.16 13.53 9.47
N ALA A 511 3.27 12.69 10.03
CA ALA A 511 3.52 11.99 11.30
C ALA A 511 4.71 11.03 11.19
N ILE A 512 4.79 10.25 10.10
CA ILE A 512 5.93 9.38 9.80
C ILE A 512 7.22 10.22 9.67
N ALA A 513 7.19 11.28 8.86
CA ALA A 513 8.38 12.10 8.63
C ALA A 513 8.92 12.71 9.93
N LEU A 514 8.05 13.17 10.84
CA LEU A 514 8.46 13.74 12.13
C LEU A 514 9.04 12.65 13.05
N ALA A 515 8.40 11.48 13.16
CA ALA A 515 8.89 10.36 13.96
C ALA A 515 10.28 9.91 13.50
N MET A 516 10.44 9.71 12.20
CA MET A 516 11.68 9.24 11.59
C MET A 516 12.80 10.29 11.67
N ARG A 517 12.46 11.57 11.48
CA ARG A 517 13.43 12.67 11.60
C ARG A 517 13.99 12.82 13.01
N THR A 518 13.23 12.43 14.01
CA THR A 518 13.60 12.52 15.43
C THR A 518 14.00 11.19 16.04
N ALA A 519 14.19 10.14 15.24
CA ALA A 519 14.51 8.78 15.71
C ALA A 519 15.79 8.75 16.57
N ILE A 520 15.66 8.26 17.79
CA ILE A 520 16.74 8.09 18.75
C ILE A 520 16.60 6.77 19.52
N LYS A 521 17.61 6.41 20.28
CA LYS A 521 17.55 5.27 21.21
C LYS A 521 16.81 5.67 22.50
N TRP A 522 15.82 4.86 22.93
CA TRP A 522 15.09 4.96 24.21
C TRP A 522 14.87 3.61 24.88
#